data_70315bd9f86339b67bb9afadc88578b8
#
_entry.id   70315bd9f86339b67bb9afadc88578b8
#
_cell.length_a   1.000
_cell.length_b   1.000
_cell.length_c   1.000
_cell.angle_alpha   90.00
_cell.angle_beta   90.00
_cell.angle_gamma   90.00
#
_symmetry.space_group_name_H-M   'P 1'
#
loop_
_entity.id
_entity.type
_entity.pdbx_description
1 polymer ?
#
loop_
_entity_poly.entity_id
_entity_poly.type
_entity_poly.pdbx_seq_one_letter_code
_entity_poly.pdbx_strand_id
1 'polypeptide(L)' 'MSKLYFCYSENQKRFLTQNGIKYDGIALNPNNHKTMWIYVRGEKLDSLLTQWTNNR' A
#
# COMPACT_ATOMS: atom_id res chain seq x y z
N MET A 1 9.19 -14.89 5.83
CA MET A 1 8.65 -13.55 6.08
C MET A 1 8.05 -12.98 4.81
N SER A 2 6.96 -12.26 4.95
CA SER A 2 6.29 -11.70 3.79
C SER A 2 7.04 -10.49 3.28
N LYS A 3 7.30 -10.47 1.98
CA LYS A 3 7.88 -9.29 1.31
C LYS A 3 6.79 -8.43 0.68
N LEU A 4 5.54 -8.76 0.95
CA LEU A 4 4.41 -8.06 0.38
C LEU A 4 3.72 -7.20 1.43
N TYR A 5 3.26 -6.04 0.99
CA TYR A 5 2.46 -5.16 1.81
C TYR A 5 1.09 -5.01 1.17
N PHE A 6 0.05 -5.20 1.96
CA PHE A 6 -1.33 -5.09 1.48
C PHE A 6 -1.91 -3.77 1.94
N CYS A 7 -2.30 -2.93 1.00
CA CYS A 7 -2.89 -1.62 1.28
C CYS A 7 -4.40 -1.71 1.10
N TYR A 8 -5.13 -1.39 2.14
CA TYR A 8 -6.60 -1.43 2.12
C TYR A 8 -7.23 -0.06 2.01
N SER A 9 -6.43 1.00 2.07
CA SER A 9 -6.91 2.37 2.04
C SER A 9 -6.63 3.00 0.68
N GLU A 10 -7.68 3.51 0.04
CA GLU A 10 -7.51 4.22 -1.23
C GLU A 10 -6.68 5.48 -1.05
N ASN A 11 -6.87 6.18 0.07
CA ASN A 11 -6.10 7.39 0.35
C ASN A 11 -4.62 7.08 0.47
N GLN A 12 -4.28 5.99 1.14
CA GLN A 12 -2.89 5.57 1.27
C GLN A 12 -2.33 5.15 -0.09
N LYS A 13 -3.12 4.44 -0.88
CA LYS A 13 -2.71 4.05 -2.22
C LYS A 13 -2.38 5.29 -3.07
N ARG A 14 -3.21 6.33 -3.00
CA ARG A 14 -2.95 7.58 -3.71
C ARG A 14 -1.67 8.24 -3.24
N PHE A 15 -1.44 8.25 -1.92
CA PHE A 15 -0.22 8.81 -1.37
C PHE A 15 1.01 8.11 -1.93
N LEU A 16 1.00 6.79 -1.95
CA LEU A 16 2.13 6.02 -2.49
C LEU A 16 2.33 6.28 -3.97
N THR A 17 1.24 6.35 -4.73
CA THR A 17 1.32 6.64 -6.16
C THR A 17 1.91 8.01 -6.43
N GLN A 18 1.52 9.01 -5.67
CA GLN A 18 2.03 10.37 -5.81
C GLN A 18 3.52 10.45 -5.50
N ASN A 19 4.03 9.53 -4.72
CA ASN A 19 5.45 9.47 -4.36
C ASN A 19 6.24 8.50 -5.25
N GLY A 20 5.65 8.04 -6.34
CA GLY A 20 6.34 7.23 -7.32
C GLY A 20 6.33 5.75 -7.06
N ILE A 21 5.54 5.30 -6.10
CA ILE A 21 5.40 3.87 -5.79
C ILE A 21 4.12 3.35 -6.43
N LYS A 22 4.27 2.33 -7.27
CA LYS A 22 3.12 1.69 -7.90
C LYS A 22 2.88 0.33 -7.26
N TYR A 23 1.62 -0.07 -7.20
CA TYR A 23 1.29 -1.40 -6.72
C TYR A 23 1.63 -2.44 -7.78
N ASP A 24 1.94 -3.65 -7.32
CA ASP A 24 2.27 -4.77 -8.22
C ASP A 24 1.06 -5.61 -8.56
N GLY A 25 0.00 -5.49 -7.79
CA GLY A 25 -1.21 -6.22 -8.05
C GLY A 25 -2.40 -5.67 -7.30
N ILE A 26 -3.57 -6.10 -7.72
CA ILE A 26 -4.83 -5.73 -7.07
C ILE A 26 -5.59 -7.01 -6.79
N ALA A 27 -6.20 -7.08 -5.61
CA ALA A 27 -7.05 -8.20 -5.25
C ALA A 27 -8.31 -7.69 -4.57
N LEU A 28 -9.34 -8.51 -4.62
CA LEU A 28 -10.61 -8.20 -3.97
C LEU A 28 -10.75 -9.11 -2.76
N ASN A 29 -10.99 -8.52 -1.60
CA ASN A 29 -11.20 -9.31 -0.40
C ASN A 29 -12.55 -10.02 -0.49
N PRO A 30 -12.59 -11.36 -0.45
CA PRO A 30 -13.84 -12.09 -0.63
C PRO A 30 -14.82 -11.90 0.53
N ASN A 31 -14.34 -11.49 1.70
CA ASN A 31 -15.19 -11.35 2.87
C ASN A 31 -15.97 -10.04 2.90
N ASN A 32 -15.38 -8.96 2.40
CA ASN A 32 -16.03 -7.64 2.47
C ASN A 32 -16.08 -6.93 1.13
N HIS A 33 -15.65 -7.57 0.07
CA HIS A 33 -15.64 -7.04 -1.30
C HIS A 33 -14.85 -5.74 -1.46
N LYS A 34 -13.92 -5.49 -0.55
CA LYS A 34 -13.06 -4.31 -0.64
C LYS A 34 -11.80 -4.61 -1.43
N THR A 35 -11.36 -3.62 -2.21
CA THR A 35 -10.13 -3.75 -2.98
C THR A 35 -8.92 -3.63 -2.06
N MET A 36 -7.91 -4.44 -2.33
CA MET A 36 -6.61 -4.28 -1.70
C MET A 36 -5.55 -4.19 -2.78
N TRP A 37 -4.58 -3.32 -2.55
CA TRP A 37 -3.46 -3.13 -3.45
C TRP A 37 -2.24 -3.79 -2.86
N ILE A 38 -1.53 -4.55 -3.68
CA ILE A 38 -0.40 -5.35 -3.24
C ILE A 38 0.90 -4.69 -3.69
N TYR A 39 1.79 -4.44 -2.73
CA TYR A 39 3.07 -3.81 -2.99
C TYR A 39 4.20 -4.74 -2.59
N VAL A 40 5.31 -4.68 -3.33
CA VAL A 40 6.54 -5.35 -2.90
C VAL A 40 7.26 -4.42 -1.94
N ARG A 41 7.53 -4.88 -0.73
CA ARG A 41 8.16 -4.07 0.30
C ARG A 41 9.61 -3.76 -0.06
N GLY A 42 10.05 -2.56 0.32
CA GLY A 42 11.40 -2.10 0.12
C GLY A 42 11.63 -0.87 0.96
N GLU A 43 12.86 -0.35 0.94
CA GLU A 43 13.21 0.80 1.77
C GLU A 43 12.35 2.01 1.47
N LYS A 44 12.11 2.29 0.19
CA LYS A 44 11.31 3.45 -0.19
C LYS A 44 9.88 3.32 0.29
N LEU A 45 9.29 2.15 0.14
CA LEU A 45 7.93 1.92 0.60
C LEU A 45 7.84 2.05 2.12
N ASP A 46 8.79 1.45 2.82
CA ASP A 46 8.80 1.50 4.28
C ASP A 46 8.94 2.94 4.77
N SER A 47 9.77 3.74 4.10
CA SER A 47 9.94 5.14 4.43
C SER A 47 8.63 5.92 4.24
N LEU A 48 7.94 5.69 3.14
CA LEU A 48 6.68 6.35 2.87
C LEU A 48 5.59 5.93 3.83
N LEU A 49 5.57 4.67 4.22
CA LEU A 49 4.60 4.19 5.20
C LEU A 49 4.81 4.85 6.55
N THR A 50 6.07 5.06 6.94
CA THR A 50 6.39 5.79 8.16
C THR A 50 5.90 7.22 8.08
N GLN A 51 6.12 7.89 6.94
CA GLN A 51 5.64 9.25 6.73
C GLN A 51 4.12 9.32 6.79
N TRP A 52 3.46 8.36 6.19
CA TRP A 52 2.00 8.29 6.22
C TRP A 52 1.48 8.23 7.65
N THR A 53 2.10 7.39 8.47
CA THR A 53 1.71 7.25 9.87
C THR A 53 1.97 8.53 10.65
N ASN A 54 3.11 9.18 10.41
CA ASN A 54 3.51 10.37 11.17
C ASN A 54 2.71 11.62 10.78
N ASN A 55 2.16 11.67 9.58
CA ASN A 55 1.46 12.84 9.06
C ASN A 55 -0.06 12.72 9.15
N ARG A 56 -0.55 11.76 9.89
CA ARG A 56 -1.99 11.57 10.05
C ARG A 56 -2.60 12.54 11.03
#